data_ec5ac6477650d27d3885730a2aae7937
#
_entry.id   ec5ac6477650d27d3885730a2aae7937
#
_cell.length_a   1.000
_cell.length_b   1.000
_cell.length_c   1.000
_cell.angle_alpha   90.00
_cell.angle_beta   90.00
_cell.angle_gamma   90.00
#
_symmetry.space_group_name_H-M   'P 1'
#
loop_
_entity.id
_entity.type
_entity.pdbx_description
1 polymer ?
#
loop_
_entity_poly.entity_id
_entity_poly.type
_entity_poly.pdbx_seq_one_letter_code
_entity_poly.pdbx_strand_id
1 'polypeptide(L)'
;MLIIRWLAYRAVMPEEELFKSEAEQSRAEIAAALVEAAEQIETGTIQLANESTEQDVSIPETPRFETELERLTDSETGEERYELEYEIRWTR
;
A
#
# COMPACT_ATOMS: atom_id res chain seq x y z
N MET A 1 -29.07 -17.18 10.02
CA MET A 1 -29.54 -15.79 9.93
C MET A 1 -28.41 -14.80 10.30
N LEU A 2 -27.87 -14.90 11.49
CA LEU A 2 -26.79 -14.03 11.93
C LEU A 2 -25.53 -14.13 11.04
N ILE A 3 -25.18 -15.32 10.63
CA ILE A 3 -24.01 -15.56 9.78
C ILE A 3 -24.20 -14.87 8.44
N ILE A 4 -25.39 -14.97 7.85
CA ILE A 4 -25.70 -14.35 6.56
C ILE A 4 -25.61 -12.82 6.65
N ARG A 5 -26.14 -12.23 7.72
CA ARG A 5 -26.08 -10.78 7.93
C ARG A 5 -24.64 -10.29 8.10
N TRP A 6 -23.83 -11.08 8.81
CA TRP A 6 -22.44 -10.74 9.04
C TRP A 6 -21.63 -10.77 7.73
N LEU A 7 -21.86 -11.80 6.90
CA LEU A 7 -21.22 -11.92 5.59
C LEU A 7 -21.63 -10.78 4.66
N ALA A 8 -22.91 -10.43 4.67
CA ALA A 8 -23.41 -9.30 3.87
C ALA A 8 -22.77 -7.97 4.32
N TYR A 9 -22.61 -7.79 5.61
CA TYR A 9 -21.95 -6.59 6.14
C TYR A 9 -20.51 -6.50 5.66
N ARG A 10 -19.75 -7.58 5.70
CA ARG A 10 -18.38 -7.60 5.20
C ARG A 10 -18.32 -7.36 3.68
N ALA A 11 -19.27 -7.91 2.97
CA ALA A 11 -19.33 -7.76 1.51
C ALA A 11 -19.62 -6.32 1.05
N VAL A 12 -20.24 -5.50 1.91
CA VAL A 12 -20.55 -4.12 1.57
C VAL A 12 -19.54 -3.09 2.09
N MET A 13 -18.43 -3.53 2.66
CA MET A 13 -17.34 -2.63 3.02
C MET A 13 -16.62 -2.23 1.73
N PRO A 14 -16.86 -1.05 1.18
CA PRO A 14 -16.22 -0.64 -0.07
C PRO A 14 -14.76 -0.28 0.17
N GLU A 15 -13.94 -0.57 -0.82
CA GLU A 15 -12.60 -0.01 -0.88
C GLU A 15 -12.67 1.30 -1.63
N GLU A 16 -12.00 2.29 -1.11
CA GLU A 16 -11.89 3.59 -1.74
C GLU A 16 -10.42 3.91 -1.96
N GLU A 17 -10.03 4.08 -3.21
CA GLU A 17 -8.66 4.45 -3.54
C GLU A 17 -8.49 5.96 -3.44
N LEU A 18 -7.73 6.41 -2.46
CA LEU A 18 -7.50 7.82 -2.22
C LEU A 18 -6.31 8.36 -3.01
N PHE A 19 -5.34 7.50 -3.31
CA PHE A 19 -4.15 7.89 -4.06
C PHE A 19 -3.51 6.66 -4.67
N LYS A 20 -3.02 6.80 -5.91
CA LYS A 20 -2.21 5.79 -6.57
C LYS A 20 -1.19 6.43 -7.48
N SER A 21 0.02 5.89 -7.46
CA SER A 21 1.09 6.27 -8.36
C SER A 21 1.86 5.02 -8.77
N GLU A 22 2.12 4.90 -10.06
CA GLU A 22 2.85 3.74 -10.59
C GLU A 22 3.73 4.20 -11.74
N ALA A 23 5.00 3.82 -11.70
CA ALA A 23 5.96 4.16 -12.75
C ALA A 23 7.14 3.21 -12.71
N GLU A 24 7.77 3.02 -13.88
CA GLU A 24 9.06 2.36 -13.92
C GLU A 24 10.13 3.34 -13.47
N GLN A 25 10.93 2.93 -12.50
CA GLN A 25 11.99 3.74 -11.93
C GLN A 25 13.21 2.88 -11.66
N SER A 26 14.38 3.51 -11.66
CA SER A 26 15.60 2.82 -11.28
C SER A 26 15.58 2.47 -9.78
N ARG A 27 16.42 1.51 -9.39
CA ARG A 27 16.56 1.19 -7.96
C ARG A 27 16.97 2.41 -7.14
N ALA A 28 17.82 3.27 -7.69
CA ALA A 28 18.25 4.49 -7.00
C ALA A 28 17.09 5.47 -6.79
N GLU A 29 16.24 5.62 -7.80
CA GLU A 29 15.06 6.48 -7.69
C GLU A 29 14.05 5.93 -6.68
N ILE A 30 13.83 4.61 -6.69
CA ILE A 30 12.96 3.96 -5.71
C ILE A 30 13.52 4.14 -4.30
N ALA A 31 14.81 3.92 -4.12
CA ALA A 31 15.45 4.08 -2.82
C ALA A 31 15.31 5.52 -2.29
N ALA A 32 15.52 6.51 -3.16
CA ALA A 32 15.35 7.92 -2.79
C ALA A 32 13.91 8.24 -2.37
N ALA A 33 12.93 7.71 -3.10
CA ALA A 33 11.52 7.89 -2.78
C ALA A 33 11.18 7.27 -1.41
N LEU A 34 11.72 6.10 -1.12
CA LEU A 34 11.48 5.42 0.16
C LEU A 34 12.17 6.14 1.33
N VAL A 35 13.34 6.72 1.11
CA VAL A 35 14.02 7.54 2.13
C VAL A 35 13.17 8.78 2.46
N GLU A 36 12.66 9.45 1.45
CA GLU A 36 11.77 10.60 1.66
C GLU A 36 10.50 10.20 2.40
N ALA A 37 9.91 9.07 2.02
CA ALA A 37 8.75 8.53 2.72
C ALA A 37 9.07 8.21 4.18
N ALA A 38 10.24 7.63 4.44
CA ALA A 38 10.67 7.30 5.79
C ALA A 38 10.79 8.55 6.68
N GLU A 39 11.32 9.64 6.14
CA GLU A 39 11.41 10.91 6.86
C GLU A 39 10.03 11.47 7.22
N GLN A 40 9.09 11.39 6.29
CA GLN A 40 7.72 11.82 6.52
C GLN A 40 7.00 10.94 7.54
N ILE A 41 7.18 9.63 7.46
CA ILE A 41 6.62 8.68 8.43
C ILE A 41 7.09 9.02 9.84
N GLU A 42 8.35 9.35 9.99
CA GLU A 42 8.93 9.72 11.29
C GLU A 42 8.28 10.96 11.87
N THR A 43 7.90 11.93 11.04
CA THR A 43 7.19 13.14 11.50
C THR A 43 5.71 12.89 11.79
N GLY A 44 5.16 11.79 11.33
CA GLY A 44 3.76 11.43 11.57
C GLY A 44 2.76 11.89 10.51
N THR A 45 3.21 12.60 9.48
CA THR A 45 2.35 13.04 8.38
C THR A 45 3.01 12.77 7.05
N ILE A 46 2.29 12.10 6.16
CA ILE A 46 2.75 11.82 4.81
C ILE A 46 1.97 12.68 3.83
N GLN A 47 2.69 13.28 2.90
CA GLN A 47 2.12 14.03 1.78
C GLN A 47 2.33 13.23 0.50
N LEU A 48 1.23 12.88 -0.16
CA LEU A 48 1.23 12.16 -1.42
C LEU A 48 0.68 13.08 -2.50
N ALA A 49 1.40 13.22 -3.58
CA ALA A 49 0.99 14.08 -4.68
C ALA A 49 1.38 13.49 -6.03
N ASN A 50 0.49 13.64 -6.99
CA ASN A 50 0.75 13.41 -8.40
C ASN A 50 0.15 14.58 -9.20
N GLU A 51 0.06 14.45 -10.52
CA GLU A 51 -0.43 15.54 -11.37
C GLU A 51 -1.87 15.96 -11.09
N SER A 52 -2.69 15.05 -10.57
CA SER A 52 -4.13 15.27 -10.42
C SER A 52 -4.63 15.22 -8.98
N THR A 53 -3.85 14.72 -8.04
CA THR A 53 -4.32 14.44 -6.68
C THR A 53 -3.26 14.75 -5.64
N GLU A 54 -3.70 15.37 -4.55
CA GLU A 54 -2.88 15.55 -3.35
C GLU A 54 -3.62 14.94 -2.16
N GLN A 55 -2.87 14.20 -1.32
CA GLN A 55 -3.40 13.62 -0.10
C GLN A 55 -2.40 13.80 1.03
N ASP A 56 -2.87 14.30 2.15
CA ASP A 56 -2.12 14.37 3.38
C ASP A 56 -2.71 13.35 4.34
N VAL A 57 -1.86 12.50 4.90
CA VAL A 57 -2.30 11.41 5.77
C VAL A 57 -1.52 11.45 7.07
N SER A 58 -2.24 11.47 8.18
CA SER A 58 -1.65 11.34 9.51
C SER A 58 -1.51 9.87 9.87
N ILE A 59 -0.34 9.49 10.33
CA ILE A 59 -0.04 8.13 10.74
C ILE A 59 0.01 8.08 12.27
N PRO A 60 -0.69 7.15 12.93
CA PRO A 60 -0.61 7.02 14.37
C PRO A 60 0.77 6.54 14.82
N GLU A 61 1.03 6.65 16.11
CA GLU A 61 2.34 6.35 16.68
C GLU A 61 2.78 4.89 16.53
N THR A 62 1.81 3.97 16.54
CA THR A 62 2.11 2.53 16.50
C THR A 62 1.21 1.81 15.50
N PRO A 63 1.38 2.06 14.19
CA PRO A 63 0.64 1.33 13.17
C PRO A 63 1.21 -0.08 13.02
N ARG A 64 0.53 -0.89 12.23
CA ARG A 64 1.03 -2.21 11.86
C ARG A 64 1.85 -2.10 10.58
N PHE A 65 3.03 -2.71 10.59
CA PHE A 65 3.90 -2.73 9.43
C PHE A 65 4.07 -4.16 8.92
N GLU A 66 3.83 -4.36 7.63
CA GLU A 66 3.96 -5.66 6.98
C GLU A 66 4.93 -5.57 5.81
N THR A 67 5.78 -6.58 5.70
CA THR A 67 6.65 -6.75 4.53
C THR A 67 6.31 -8.09 3.91
N GLU A 68 6.01 -8.11 2.63
CA GLU A 68 5.62 -9.31 1.91
C GLU A 68 6.39 -9.44 0.61
N LEU A 69 6.88 -10.64 0.34
CA LEU A 69 7.52 -10.98 -0.92
C LEU A 69 6.81 -12.19 -1.52
N GLU A 70 6.30 -12.03 -2.74
CA GLU A 70 5.65 -13.10 -3.47
C GLU A 70 6.36 -13.38 -4.78
N ARG A 71 6.32 -14.64 -5.18
CA ARG A 71 6.76 -15.08 -6.50
C ARG A 71 5.62 -15.81 -7.17
N LEU A 72 5.25 -15.34 -8.36
CA LEU A 72 4.25 -15.99 -9.21
C LEU A 72 4.96 -16.59 -10.41
N THR A 73 4.73 -17.87 -10.66
CA THR A 73 5.35 -18.57 -11.79
C THR A 73 4.27 -18.94 -12.81
N ASP A 74 4.48 -18.54 -14.06
CA ASP A 74 3.61 -18.93 -15.15
C ASP A 74 3.93 -20.40 -15.50
N SER A 75 2.92 -21.25 -15.41
CA SER A 75 3.07 -22.67 -15.65
C SER A 75 3.35 -23.03 -17.10
N GLU A 76 3.03 -22.15 -18.04
CA GLU A 76 3.21 -22.39 -19.47
C GLU A 76 4.57 -21.91 -19.98
N THR A 77 5.00 -20.72 -19.56
CA THR A 77 6.24 -20.09 -20.05
C THR A 77 7.41 -20.25 -19.10
N GLY A 78 7.16 -20.55 -17.82
CA GLY A 78 8.18 -20.56 -16.78
C GLY A 78 8.60 -19.18 -16.32
N GLU A 79 7.97 -18.13 -16.84
CA GLU A 79 8.23 -16.76 -16.41
C GLU A 79 7.90 -16.57 -14.93
N GLU A 80 8.76 -15.88 -14.21
CA GLU A 80 8.58 -15.58 -12.81
C GLU A 80 8.32 -14.09 -12.59
N ARG A 81 7.31 -13.79 -11.80
CA ARG A 81 6.99 -12.42 -11.40
C ARG A 81 7.22 -12.28 -9.91
N TYR A 82 7.91 -11.24 -9.52
CA TYR A 82 8.20 -10.95 -8.12
C TYR A 82 7.49 -9.67 -7.69
N GLU A 83 6.88 -9.71 -6.50
CA GLU A 83 6.24 -8.56 -5.90
C GLU A 83 6.74 -8.40 -4.47
N LEU A 84 7.36 -7.26 -4.20
CA LEU A 84 7.80 -6.89 -2.86
C LEU A 84 6.94 -5.73 -2.38
N GLU A 85 6.26 -5.91 -1.25
CA GLU A 85 5.37 -4.91 -0.69
C GLU A 85 5.77 -4.51 0.72
N TYR A 86 5.68 -3.22 0.99
CA TYR A 86 5.76 -2.64 2.32
C TYR A 86 4.43 -1.98 2.60
N GLU A 87 3.73 -2.43 3.64
CA GLU A 87 2.39 -1.96 3.95
C GLU A 87 2.30 -1.45 5.37
N ILE A 88 1.69 -0.28 5.54
CA ILE A 88 1.45 0.34 6.84
C ILE A 88 -0.06 0.44 7.02
N ARG A 89 -0.59 -0.16 8.09
CA ARG A 89 -2.03 -0.23 8.33
C ARG A 89 -2.38 0.30 9.70
N TRP A 90 -3.51 1.00 9.76
CA TRP A 90 -4.09 1.46 11.03
C TRP A 90 -5.60 1.58 10.88
N THR A 91 -6.26 1.69 12.02
CA THR A 91 -7.72 1.84 12.10
C THR A 91 -8.05 3.10 12.90
N ARG A 92 -9.06 3.79 12.47
CA ARG A 92 -9.60 4.94 13.17
C ARG A 92 -10.93 4.65 13.83
#